data_5c1da79e1ef2305cef029d2bc3c2d6b3
#
_entry.id   5c1da79e1ef2305cef029d2bc3c2d6b3
#
_cell.length_a   1.000
_cell.length_b   1.000
_cell.length_c   1.000
_cell.angle_alpha   90.00
_cell.angle_beta   90.00
_cell.angle_gamma   90.00
#
_symmetry.space_group_name_H-M   'P 1'
#
loop_
_entity.id
_entity.type
_entity.pdbx_description
1 polymer ?
#
loop_
_entity_poly.entity_id
_entity_poly.type
_entity_poly.pdbx_seq_one_letter_code
_entity_poly.pdbx_strand_id
1 'polypeptide(L)'
;WWIGFLLFTIVGERLELSQFLPVPSWSQNALKSLLALFTVGLIVPFHAWGNEIMGISALLIAAWLLVFDMAKVASRKAAQFRYIGIGLQVGYLWLGIHGLILMGLGNHSLSYALILHTFFLGFTFSMIWAHAPIIFPTIFGIRQTPYHPVLWITWTGFQLSLLGRIVSSILDEYELRKVLGVANGYLILIQFVLMAGIIIGKIMKGGTSSQSGNKIYREGRKKILH
;
A
#
# COMPACT_ATOMS: atom_id res chain seq x y z
N TRP A 1 11.54 -6.60 -15.33
CA TRP A 1 11.78 -5.16 -15.42
C TRP A 1 10.70 -4.34 -14.74
N TRP A 2 9.38 -4.62 -14.91
CA TRP A 2 8.30 -3.87 -14.25
C TRP A 2 8.37 -3.89 -12.72
N ILE A 3 8.76 -5.03 -12.13
CA ILE A 3 8.99 -5.15 -10.68
C ILE A 3 10.10 -4.18 -10.23
N GLY A 4 11.23 -4.14 -10.96
CA GLY A 4 12.32 -3.23 -10.66
C GLY A 4 11.89 -1.77 -10.76
N PHE A 5 11.20 -1.39 -11.83
CA PHE A 5 10.71 -0.02 -12.02
C PHE A 5 9.85 0.45 -10.84
N LEU A 6 8.84 -0.34 -10.46
CA LEU A 6 7.97 0.02 -9.35
C LEU A 6 8.69 0.00 -8.00
N LEU A 7 9.58 -0.98 -7.79
CA LEU A 7 10.38 -1.03 -6.57
C LEU A 7 11.22 0.24 -6.41
N PHE A 8 11.96 0.63 -7.45
CA PHE A 8 12.79 1.84 -7.41
C PHE A 8 11.98 3.11 -7.22
N THR A 9 10.83 3.23 -7.89
CA THR A 9 9.94 4.38 -7.74
C THR A 9 9.43 4.49 -6.31
N ILE A 10 8.87 3.42 -5.76
CA ILE A 10 8.29 3.42 -4.42
C ILE A 10 9.38 3.61 -3.35
N VAL A 11 10.47 2.84 -3.41
CA VAL A 11 11.54 2.89 -2.42
C VAL A 11 12.33 4.20 -2.51
N GLY A 12 12.50 4.74 -3.72
CA GLY A 12 13.12 6.06 -3.93
C GLY A 12 12.35 7.17 -3.22
N GLU A 13 11.02 7.20 -3.35
CA GLU A 13 10.15 8.12 -2.61
C GLU A 13 10.30 7.95 -1.08
N ARG A 14 10.36 6.70 -0.60
CA ARG A 14 10.59 6.43 0.85
C ARG A 14 11.97 6.90 1.31
N LEU A 15 12.99 6.78 0.49
CA LEU A 15 14.33 7.29 0.78
C LEU A 15 14.32 8.83 0.93
N GLU A 16 13.65 9.54 0.03
CA GLU A 16 13.51 11.00 0.13
C GLU A 16 12.78 11.41 1.40
N LEU A 17 11.67 10.75 1.75
CA LEU A 17 10.93 11.03 2.98
C LEU A 17 11.74 10.72 4.25
N SER A 18 12.68 9.79 4.19
CA SER A 18 13.56 9.46 5.33
C SER A 18 14.47 10.61 5.76
N GLN A 19 14.71 11.59 4.87
CA GLN A 19 15.52 12.78 5.20
C GLN A 19 14.87 13.67 6.27
N PHE A 20 13.55 13.58 6.45
CA PHE A 20 12.83 14.31 7.51
C PHE A 20 12.84 13.59 8.86
N LEU A 21 13.48 12.43 8.94
CA LEU A 21 13.63 11.65 10.17
C LEU A 21 15.08 11.69 10.67
N PRO A 22 15.31 11.53 11.97
CA PRO A 22 16.67 11.40 12.51
C PRO A 22 17.25 10.02 12.17
N VAL A 23 17.45 9.75 10.87
CA VAL A 23 17.98 8.50 10.35
C VAL A 23 19.48 8.65 10.12
N PRO A 24 20.33 7.71 10.59
CA PRO A 24 21.77 7.78 10.38
C PRO A 24 22.11 7.79 8.87
N SER A 25 23.08 8.60 8.47
CA SER A 25 23.49 8.71 7.05
C SER A 25 23.97 7.40 6.45
N TRP A 26 24.58 6.51 7.25
CA TRP A 26 24.98 5.17 6.79
C TRP A 26 23.78 4.33 6.32
N SER A 27 22.61 4.48 6.94
CA SER A 27 21.43 3.69 6.58
C SER A 27 20.88 4.07 5.20
N GLN A 28 20.94 5.35 4.81
CA GLN A 28 20.56 5.80 3.48
C GLN A 28 21.51 5.23 2.42
N ASN A 29 22.82 5.21 2.70
CA ASN A 29 23.79 4.60 1.81
C ASN A 29 23.61 3.08 1.71
N ALA A 30 23.26 2.42 2.81
CA ALA A 30 22.90 1.00 2.82
C ALA A 30 21.72 0.72 1.88
N LEU A 31 20.64 1.52 1.95
CA LEU A 31 19.49 1.36 1.05
C LEU A 31 19.88 1.55 -0.42
N LYS A 32 20.69 2.57 -0.73
CA LYS A 32 21.19 2.79 -2.10
C LYS A 32 22.00 1.58 -2.60
N SER A 33 22.85 1.00 -1.74
CA SER A 33 23.62 -0.20 -2.06
C SER A 33 22.73 -1.42 -2.29
N LEU A 34 21.66 -1.57 -1.52
CA LEU A 34 20.67 -2.64 -1.71
C LEU A 34 19.88 -2.49 -3.01
N LEU A 35 19.54 -1.27 -3.40
CA LEU A 35 18.93 -0.98 -4.71
C LEU A 35 19.89 -1.29 -5.85
N ALA A 36 21.17 -0.95 -5.71
CA ALA A 36 22.21 -1.32 -6.68
C ALA A 36 22.36 -2.84 -6.78
N LEU A 37 22.36 -3.56 -5.65
CA LEU A 37 22.39 -5.02 -5.63
C LEU A 37 21.15 -5.63 -6.32
N PHE A 38 19.97 -5.08 -6.10
CA PHE A 38 18.75 -5.50 -6.80
C PHE A 38 18.90 -5.31 -8.32
N THR A 39 19.52 -4.21 -8.76
CA THR A 39 19.80 -3.96 -10.19
C THR A 39 20.73 -5.03 -10.76
N VAL A 40 21.77 -5.44 -10.03
CA VAL A 40 22.62 -6.55 -10.43
C VAL A 40 21.79 -7.83 -10.63
N GLY A 41 20.87 -8.14 -9.69
CA GLY A 41 19.98 -9.29 -9.82
C GLY A 41 19.05 -9.22 -11.05
N LEU A 42 18.64 -8.01 -11.49
CA LEU A 42 17.86 -7.83 -12.72
C LEU A 42 18.65 -8.10 -14.01
N ILE A 43 19.98 -7.93 -13.97
CA ILE A 43 20.88 -8.13 -15.13
C ILE A 43 21.33 -9.58 -15.21
N VAL A 44 21.56 -10.21 -14.06
CA VAL A 44 21.96 -11.63 -13.99
C VAL A 44 20.78 -12.50 -14.43
N PRO A 45 21.01 -13.58 -15.22
CA PRO A 45 19.95 -14.49 -15.62
C PRO A 45 19.17 -15.04 -14.41
N PHE A 46 17.84 -15.02 -14.50
CA PHE A 46 16.94 -15.32 -13.39
C PHE A 46 17.28 -16.67 -12.72
N HIS A 47 17.44 -17.74 -13.53
CA HIS A 47 17.71 -19.08 -13.00
C HIS A 47 19.20 -19.37 -12.71
N ALA A 48 20.06 -18.35 -12.87
CA ALA A 48 21.50 -18.47 -12.62
C ALA A 48 21.98 -17.51 -11.50
N TRP A 49 21.25 -17.36 -10.41
CA TRP A 49 21.47 -16.49 -9.26
C TRP A 49 20.69 -15.14 -9.31
N GLY A 50 20.06 -14.75 -10.43
CA GLY A 50 19.35 -13.48 -10.51
C GLY A 50 18.18 -13.39 -9.51
N ASN A 51 17.42 -14.48 -9.35
CA ASN A 51 16.33 -14.58 -8.38
C ASN A 51 16.81 -14.52 -6.93
N GLU A 52 17.92 -15.17 -6.59
CA GLU A 52 18.49 -15.14 -5.24
C GLU A 52 19.00 -13.73 -4.88
N ILE A 53 19.73 -13.09 -5.80
CA ILE A 53 20.24 -11.73 -5.59
C ILE A 53 19.10 -10.73 -5.42
N MET A 54 18.06 -10.79 -6.28
CA MET A 54 16.87 -9.96 -6.14
C MET A 54 16.12 -10.27 -4.83
N GLY A 55 16.02 -11.55 -4.47
CA GLY A 55 15.33 -12.00 -3.27
C GLY A 55 15.99 -11.49 -1.99
N ILE A 56 17.30 -11.64 -1.87
CA ILE A 56 18.08 -11.12 -0.73
C ILE A 56 17.94 -9.60 -0.66
N SER A 57 18.09 -8.92 -1.80
CA SER A 57 17.97 -7.47 -1.86
C SER A 57 16.59 -6.99 -1.42
N ALA A 58 15.51 -7.62 -1.93
CA ALA A 58 14.13 -7.28 -1.57
C ALA A 58 13.85 -7.50 -0.08
N LEU A 59 14.35 -8.60 0.49
CA LEU A 59 14.22 -8.91 1.92
C LEU A 59 14.92 -7.86 2.79
N LEU A 60 16.14 -7.47 2.43
CA LEU A 60 16.91 -6.47 3.16
C LEU A 60 16.33 -5.06 2.98
N ILE A 61 15.81 -4.71 1.81
CA ILE A 61 15.07 -3.46 1.57
C ILE A 61 13.81 -3.42 2.44
N ALA A 62 13.05 -4.52 2.51
CA ALA A 62 11.87 -4.61 3.38
C ALA A 62 12.23 -4.40 4.86
N ALA A 63 13.31 -5.03 5.33
CA ALA A 63 13.81 -4.84 6.69
C ALA A 63 14.22 -3.38 6.95
N TRP A 64 14.89 -2.73 6.01
CA TRP A 64 15.25 -1.32 6.10
C TRP A 64 14.01 -0.43 6.22
N LEU A 65 13.00 -0.65 5.36
CA LEU A 65 11.75 0.11 5.37
C LEU A 65 11.00 -0.07 6.71
N LEU A 66 10.92 -1.28 7.25
CA LEU A 66 10.29 -1.53 8.55
C LEU A 66 10.96 -0.81 9.71
N VAL A 67 12.27 -0.59 9.63
CA VAL A 67 13.06 0.02 10.72
C VAL A 67 13.13 1.54 10.59
N PHE A 68 13.38 2.07 9.39
CA PHE A 68 13.77 3.45 9.17
C PHE A 68 12.71 4.32 8.49
N ASP A 69 11.62 3.74 7.96
CA ASP A 69 10.59 4.51 7.29
C ASP A 69 9.62 5.20 8.27
N MET A 70 8.99 6.27 7.77
CA MET A 70 8.00 7.08 8.47
C MET A 70 6.73 6.30 8.85
N ALA A 71 6.48 5.17 8.22
CA ALA A 71 5.35 4.30 8.51
C ALA A 71 5.28 3.87 9.99
N LYS A 72 6.44 3.64 10.60
CA LYS A 72 6.57 3.30 12.03
C LYS A 72 6.05 4.42 12.94
N VAL A 73 6.30 5.67 12.58
CA VAL A 73 5.79 6.84 13.33
C VAL A 73 4.30 7.02 13.06
N ALA A 74 3.88 6.92 11.80
CA ALA A 74 2.49 7.08 11.40
C ALA A 74 1.58 6.01 12.03
N SER A 75 2.02 4.76 12.14
CA SER A 75 1.24 3.66 12.72
C SER A 75 0.89 3.85 14.21
N ARG A 76 1.64 4.70 14.92
CA ARG A 76 1.40 5.04 16.34
C ARG A 76 0.43 6.21 16.51
N LYS A 77 0.09 6.92 15.44
CA LYS A 77 -0.89 8.02 15.45
C LYS A 77 -2.32 7.48 15.39
N ALA A 78 -3.30 8.38 15.54
CA ALA A 78 -4.72 8.01 15.52
C ALA A 78 -5.33 8.02 14.11
N ALA A 79 -6.47 7.37 13.96
CA ALA A 79 -7.36 7.43 12.80
C ALA A 79 -6.64 7.16 11.45
N GLN A 80 -6.75 8.08 10.50
CA GLN A 80 -6.21 7.97 9.14
C GLN A 80 -4.71 7.69 9.11
N PHE A 81 -3.91 8.33 9.95
CA PHE A 81 -2.45 8.14 9.97
C PHE A 81 -2.08 6.74 10.41
N ARG A 82 -2.82 6.17 11.36
CA ARG A 82 -2.63 4.77 11.79
C ARG A 82 -2.94 3.81 10.65
N TYR A 83 -4.02 4.05 9.91
CA TYR A 83 -4.38 3.26 8.74
C TYR A 83 -3.25 3.27 7.69
N ILE A 84 -2.74 4.46 7.37
CA ILE A 84 -1.63 4.64 6.44
C ILE A 84 -0.38 3.89 6.94
N GLY A 85 0.04 4.15 8.19
CA GLY A 85 1.27 3.57 8.73
C GLY A 85 1.23 2.04 8.80
N ILE A 86 0.12 1.45 9.23
CA ILE A 86 -0.03 -0.02 9.27
C ILE A 86 -0.12 -0.59 7.85
N GLY A 87 -0.85 0.06 6.95
CA GLY A 87 -0.94 -0.36 5.55
C GLY A 87 0.42 -0.41 4.86
N LEU A 88 1.26 0.59 5.11
CA LEU A 88 2.65 0.63 4.60
C LEU A 88 3.49 -0.50 5.20
N GLN A 89 3.45 -0.70 6.51
CA GLN A 89 4.22 -1.77 7.17
C GLN A 89 3.84 -3.15 6.65
N VAL A 90 2.54 -3.41 6.40
CA VAL A 90 2.10 -4.67 5.80
C VAL A 90 2.59 -4.80 4.36
N GLY A 91 2.62 -3.71 3.59
CA GLY A 91 3.27 -3.69 2.26
C GLY A 91 4.75 -4.09 2.35
N TYR A 92 5.50 -3.58 3.33
CA TYR A 92 6.91 -3.97 3.54
C TYR A 92 7.07 -5.44 3.93
N LEU A 93 6.15 -5.98 4.75
CA LEU A 93 6.15 -7.43 5.04
C LEU A 93 5.93 -8.25 3.77
N TRP A 94 5.02 -7.83 2.88
CA TRP A 94 4.83 -8.48 1.58
C TRP A 94 6.06 -8.41 0.69
N LEU A 95 6.81 -7.30 0.71
CA LEU A 95 8.09 -7.22 -0.01
C LEU A 95 9.10 -8.22 0.56
N GLY A 96 9.14 -8.41 1.88
CA GLY A 96 9.95 -9.45 2.52
C GLY A 96 9.53 -10.86 2.10
N ILE A 97 8.22 -11.16 2.10
CA ILE A 97 7.67 -12.44 1.61
C ILE A 97 8.03 -12.65 0.13
N HIS A 98 7.92 -11.61 -0.69
CA HIS A 98 8.33 -11.65 -2.10
C HIS A 98 9.81 -12.04 -2.25
N GLY A 99 10.69 -11.45 -1.43
CA GLY A 99 12.10 -11.80 -1.40
C GLY A 99 12.35 -13.27 -1.04
N LEU A 100 11.65 -13.81 -0.04
CA LEU A 100 11.73 -15.22 0.35
C LEU A 100 11.24 -16.16 -0.77
N ILE A 101 10.17 -15.78 -1.47
CA ILE A 101 9.64 -16.55 -2.60
C ILE A 101 10.63 -16.58 -3.77
N LEU A 102 11.27 -15.46 -4.09
CA LEU A 102 12.32 -15.41 -5.11
C LEU A 102 13.47 -16.38 -4.79
N MET A 103 13.90 -16.42 -3.53
CA MET A 103 15.01 -17.27 -3.09
C MET A 103 14.64 -18.75 -3.02
N GLY A 104 13.47 -19.08 -2.48
CA GLY A 104 13.11 -20.46 -2.13
C GLY A 104 12.22 -21.17 -3.15
N LEU A 105 11.43 -20.44 -3.93
CA LEU A 105 10.39 -20.99 -4.80
C LEU A 105 10.55 -20.59 -6.27
N GLY A 106 11.72 -20.14 -6.69
CA GLY A 106 11.99 -19.74 -8.08
C GLY A 106 11.74 -20.87 -9.11
N ASN A 107 11.90 -22.13 -8.70
CA ASN A 107 11.68 -23.33 -9.54
C ASN A 107 10.32 -23.99 -9.30
N HIS A 108 9.43 -23.42 -8.47
CA HIS A 108 8.09 -23.96 -8.23
C HIS A 108 7.22 -23.81 -9.48
N SER A 109 6.31 -24.75 -9.72
CA SER A 109 5.38 -24.74 -10.88
C SER A 109 4.59 -23.43 -11.02
N LEU A 110 4.24 -22.80 -9.89
CA LEU A 110 3.50 -21.55 -9.80
C LEU A 110 4.38 -20.35 -9.45
N SER A 111 5.71 -20.45 -9.58
CA SER A 111 6.67 -19.40 -9.21
C SER A 111 6.30 -18.04 -9.81
N TYR A 112 5.97 -17.99 -11.08
CA TYR A 112 5.56 -16.76 -11.75
C TYR A 112 4.35 -16.10 -11.09
N ALA A 113 3.31 -16.88 -10.79
CA ALA A 113 2.11 -16.36 -10.11
C ALA A 113 2.43 -15.89 -8.68
N LEU A 114 3.22 -16.64 -7.93
CA LEU A 114 3.65 -16.29 -6.58
C LEU A 114 4.43 -14.97 -6.57
N ILE A 115 5.41 -14.81 -7.46
CA ILE A 115 6.22 -13.60 -7.62
C ILE A 115 5.34 -12.39 -7.95
N LEU A 116 4.45 -12.51 -8.93
CA LEU A 116 3.58 -11.40 -9.32
C LEU A 116 2.61 -11.00 -8.22
N HIS A 117 1.93 -11.96 -7.57
CA HIS A 117 0.92 -11.62 -6.58
C HIS A 117 1.53 -11.06 -5.30
N THR A 118 2.66 -11.57 -4.84
CA THR A 118 3.30 -11.01 -3.64
C THR A 118 3.86 -9.61 -3.88
N PHE A 119 4.38 -9.33 -5.07
CA PHE A 119 4.87 -8.00 -5.40
C PHE A 119 3.74 -7.02 -5.71
N PHE A 120 2.90 -7.32 -6.71
CA PHE A 120 1.91 -6.35 -7.18
C PHE A 120 0.74 -6.21 -6.21
N LEU A 121 0.14 -7.30 -5.73
CA LEU A 121 -0.99 -7.24 -4.82
C LEU A 121 -0.52 -7.06 -3.38
N GLY A 122 0.50 -7.78 -2.96
CA GLY A 122 1.03 -7.69 -1.60
C GLY A 122 1.71 -6.34 -1.35
N PHE A 123 2.82 -6.06 -2.00
CA PHE A 123 3.59 -4.84 -1.77
C PHE A 123 2.95 -3.61 -2.43
N THR A 124 2.90 -3.57 -3.76
CA THR A 124 2.53 -2.34 -4.50
C THR A 124 1.09 -1.90 -4.19
N PHE A 125 0.14 -2.82 -4.17
CA PHE A 125 -1.26 -2.48 -3.92
C PHE A 125 -1.50 -2.03 -2.48
N SER A 126 -0.82 -2.65 -1.50
CA SER A 126 -0.86 -2.20 -0.10
C SER A 126 -0.32 -0.78 0.05
N MET A 127 0.74 -0.43 -0.69
CA MET A 127 1.28 0.93 -0.72
C MET A 127 0.28 1.93 -1.30
N ILE A 128 -0.35 1.61 -2.44
CA ILE A 128 -1.37 2.46 -3.07
C ILE A 128 -2.55 2.69 -2.13
N TRP A 129 -3.07 1.64 -1.51
CA TRP A 129 -4.24 1.76 -0.63
C TRP A 129 -3.97 2.46 0.68
N ALA A 130 -2.78 2.26 1.23
CA ALA A 130 -2.37 3.01 2.39
C ALA A 130 -2.37 4.53 2.13
N HIS A 131 -1.90 4.94 0.94
CA HIS A 131 -1.83 6.35 0.56
C HIS A 131 -3.12 6.92 -0.04
N ALA A 132 -4.06 6.10 -0.48
CA ALA A 132 -5.31 6.54 -1.10
C ALA A 132 -6.04 7.65 -0.33
N PRO A 133 -6.12 7.63 1.03
CA PRO A 133 -6.75 8.70 1.80
C PRO A 133 -6.08 10.08 1.67
N ILE A 134 -4.83 10.15 1.24
CA ILE A 134 -4.10 11.40 1.00
C ILE A 134 -4.12 11.74 -0.50
N ILE A 135 -3.86 10.75 -1.34
CA ILE A 135 -3.67 10.95 -2.79
C ILE A 135 -4.98 11.33 -3.48
N PHE A 136 -6.10 10.64 -3.18
CA PHE A 136 -7.38 10.91 -3.84
C PHE A 136 -7.88 12.33 -3.64
N PRO A 137 -7.93 12.90 -2.42
CA PRO A 137 -8.29 14.30 -2.25
C PRO A 137 -7.42 15.26 -3.08
N THR A 138 -6.12 15.01 -3.13
CA THR A 138 -5.17 15.87 -3.85
C THR A 138 -5.40 15.81 -5.37
N ILE A 139 -5.57 14.61 -5.95
CA ILE A 139 -5.80 14.45 -7.40
C ILE A 139 -7.12 15.06 -7.84
N PHE A 140 -8.19 14.85 -7.06
CA PHE A 140 -9.53 15.31 -7.42
C PHE A 140 -9.85 16.72 -6.93
N GLY A 141 -8.91 17.43 -6.29
CA GLY A 141 -9.14 18.77 -5.72
C GLY A 141 -10.22 18.79 -4.63
N ILE A 142 -10.39 17.69 -3.90
CA ILE A 142 -11.44 17.51 -2.89
C ILE A 142 -10.83 17.75 -1.52
N ARG A 143 -11.55 18.48 -0.64
CA ARG A 143 -11.12 18.73 0.74
C ARG A 143 -11.37 17.57 1.70
N GLN A 144 -12.30 16.69 1.34
CA GLN A 144 -12.73 15.55 2.14
C GLN A 144 -11.78 14.35 1.95
N THR A 145 -11.37 13.72 3.05
CA THR A 145 -10.62 12.48 3.00
C THR A 145 -11.55 11.27 2.85
N PRO A 146 -11.22 10.26 2.02
CA PRO A 146 -11.98 9.01 1.92
C PRO A 146 -11.82 8.10 3.15
N TYR A 147 -11.05 8.48 4.16
CA TYR A 147 -10.87 7.63 5.34
C TYR A 147 -12.15 7.48 6.17
N HIS A 148 -12.47 6.24 6.49
CA HIS A 148 -13.49 5.82 7.45
C HIS A 148 -13.06 4.47 8.07
N PRO A 149 -13.37 4.18 9.36
CA PRO A 149 -12.99 2.92 10.00
C PRO A 149 -13.44 1.65 9.27
N VAL A 150 -14.53 1.71 8.52
CA VAL A 150 -15.04 0.58 7.72
C VAL A 150 -14.01 0.06 6.71
N LEU A 151 -13.08 0.89 6.26
CA LEU A 151 -12.02 0.50 5.32
C LEU A 151 -11.07 -0.57 5.89
N TRP A 152 -10.98 -0.68 7.23
CA TRP A 152 -10.22 -1.74 7.87
C TRP A 152 -10.78 -3.13 7.57
N ILE A 153 -12.09 -3.27 7.46
CA ILE A 153 -12.74 -4.57 7.23
C ILE A 153 -12.35 -5.10 5.85
N THR A 154 -12.53 -4.28 4.81
CA THR A 154 -12.20 -4.67 3.43
C THR A 154 -10.70 -4.83 3.23
N TRP A 155 -9.89 -3.97 3.85
CA TRP A 155 -8.44 -4.07 3.79
C TRP A 155 -7.93 -5.36 4.46
N THR A 156 -8.41 -5.68 5.68
CA THR A 156 -8.03 -6.92 6.37
C THR A 156 -8.49 -8.15 5.60
N GLY A 157 -9.73 -8.13 5.10
CA GLY A 157 -10.24 -9.21 4.24
C GLY A 157 -9.35 -9.44 3.00
N PHE A 158 -8.92 -8.35 2.35
CA PHE A 158 -8.00 -8.42 1.22
C PHE A 158 -6.66 -9.06 1.60
N GLN A 159 -6.04 -8.63 2.72
CA GLN A 159 -4.76 -9.19 3.16
C GLN A 159 -4.88 -10.68 3.50
N LEU A 160 -5.95 -11.08 4.18
CA LEU A 160 -6.19 -12.49 4.53
C LEU A 160 -6.47 -13.36 3.30
N SER A 161 -7.28 -12.86 2.35
CA SER A 161 -7.56 -13.59 1.09
C SER A 161 -6.29 -13.72 0.24
N LEU A 162 -5.43 -12.69 0.20
CA LEU A 162 -4.16 -12.76 -0.50
C LEU A 162 -3.19 -13.75 0.16
N LEU A 163 -3.07 -13.71 1.49
CA LEU A 163 -2.25 -14.67 2.24
C LEU A 163 -2.71 -16.10 1.98
N GLY A 164 -4.01 -16.36 2.11
CA GLY A 164 -4.57 -17.68 1.82
C GLY A 164 -4.33 -18.12 0.38
N ARG A 165 -4.43 -17.19 -0.60
CA ARG A 165 -4.12 -17.47 -2.02
C ARG A 165 -2.65 -17.85 -2.23
N ILE A 166 -1.72 -17.19 -1.56
CA ILE A 166 -0.29 -17.51 -1.65
C ILE A 166 -0.03 -18.88 -1.02
N VAL A 167 -0.56 -19.14 0.18
CA VAL A 167 -0.41 -20.43 0.87
C VAL A 167 -1.02 -21.57 0.03
N SER A 168 -2.24 -21.41 -0.49
CA SER A 168 -2.87 -22.43 -1.35
C SER A 168 -2.11 -22.65 -2.67
N SER A 169 -1.41 -21.62 -3.17
CA SER A 169 -0.54 -21.77 -4.34
C SER A 169 0.71 -22.59 -4.02
N ILE A 170 1.27 -22.45 -2.83
CA ILE A 170 2.44 -23.23 -2.37
C ILE A 170 2.05 -24.69 -2.10
N LEU A 171 0.83 -24.93 -1.60
CA LEU A 171 0.31 -26.25 -1.29
C LEU A 171 -0.35 -26.94 -2.48
N ASP A 172 -0.35 -26.33 -3.68
CA ASP A 172 -1.01 -26.80 -4.91
C ASP A 172 -2.53 -27.05 -4.75
N GLU A 173 -3.19 -26.35 -3.81
CA GLU A 173 -4.64 -26.43 -3.57
C GLU A 173 -5.42 -25.55 -4.55
N TYR A 174 -5.78 -26.12 -5.70
CA TYR A 174 -6.37 -25.37 -6.83
C TYR A 174 -7.70 -24.68 -6.47
N GLU A 175 -8.65 -25.40 -5.88
CA GLU A 175 -9.99 -24.86 -5.60
C GLU A 175 -9.94 -23.72 -4.60
N LEU A 176 -9.16 -23.87 -3.51
CA LEU A 176 -8.99 -22.83 -2.52
C LEU A 176 -8.31 -21.59 -3.12
N ARG A 177 -7.27 -21.78 -3.93
CA ARG A 177 -6.57 -20.70 -4.65
C ARG A 177 -7.52 -19.92 -5.55
N LYS A 178 -8.41 -20.60 -6.29
CA LYS A 178 -9.40 -20.01 -7.18
C LYS A 178 -10.41 -19.16 -6.41
N VAL A 179 -11.00 -19.72 -5.35
CA VAL A 179 -11.97 -19.01 -4.50
C VAL A 179 -11.36 -17.77 -3.88
N LEU A 180 -10.17 -17.89 -3.29
CA LEU A 180 -9.47 -16.77 -2.65
C LEU A 180 -9.02 -15.70 -3.68
N GLY A 181 -8.68 -16.12 -4.90
CA GLY A 181 -8.38 -15.20 -5.99
C GLY A 181 -9.59 -14.37 -6.43
N VAL A 182 -10.75 -14.98 -6.52
CA VAL A 182 -12.02 -14.29 -6.82
C VAL A 182 -12.39 -13.35 -5.67
N ALA A 183 -12.31 -13.82 -4.42
CA ALA A 183 -12.57 -12.99 -3.23
C ALA A 183 -11.64 -11.77 -3.18
N ASN A 184 -10.36 -11.95 -3.49
CA ASN A 184 -9.37 -10.88 -3.55
C ASN A 184 -9.76 -9.80 -4.58
N GLY A 185 -10.20 -10.21 -5.79
CA GLY A 185 -10.68 -9.29 -6.82
C GLY A 185 -11.92 -8.49 -6.39
N TYR A 186 -12.92 -9.15 -5.77
CA TYR A 186 -14.11 -8.47 -5.27
C TYR A 186 -13.77 -7.49 -4.13
N LEU A 187 -12.88 -7.85 -3.21
CA LEU A 187 -12.47 -6.98 -2.12
C LEU A 187 -11.76 -5.71 -2.63
N ILE A 188 -11.00 -5.81 -3.72
CA ILE A 188 -10.43 -4.65 -4.42
C ILE A 188 -11.55 -3.71 -4.90
N LEU A 189 -12.52 -4.24 -5.63
CA LEU A 189 -13.64 -3.44 -6.15
C LEU A 189 -14.46 -2.80 -5.02
N ILE A 190 -14.80 -3.58 -4.00
CA ILE A 190 -15.55 -3.11 -2.83
C ILE A 190 -14.80 -1.96 -2.15
N GLN A 191 -13.50 -2.05 -2.00
CA GLN A 191 -12.69 -1.00 -1.38
C GLN A 191 -12.76 0.31 -2.17
N PHE A 192 -12.65 0.27 -3.50
CA PHE A 192 -12.79 1.46 -4.33
C PHE A 192 -14.18 2.07 -4.25
N VAL A 193 -15.22 1.24 -4.31
CA VAL A 193 -16.63 1.69 -4.20
C VAL A 193 -16.88 2.32 -2.84
N LEU A 194 -16.37 1.72 -1.75
CA LEU A 194 -16.49 2.28 -0.40
C LEU A 194 -15.78 3.64 -0.29
N MET A 195 -14.55 3.76 -0.80
CA MET A 195 -13.83 5.04 -0.78
C MET A 195 -14.58 6.12 -1.56
N ALA A 196 -15.08 5.82 -2.75
CA ALA A 196 -15.90 6.73 -3.55
C ALA A 196 -17.18 7.12 -2.81
N GLY A 197 -17.90 6.15 -2.25
CA GLY A 197 -19.12 6.40 -1.47
C GLY A 197 -18.89 7.28 -0.24
N ILE A 198 -17.79 7.07 0.48
CA ILE A 198 -17.40 7.90 1.63
C ILE A 198 -17.15 9.36 1.19
N ILE A 199 -16.44 9.58 0.09
CA ILE A 199 -16.17 10.92 -0.46
C ILE A 199 -17.50 11.60 -0.82
N ILE A 200 -18.33 10.94 -1.62
CA ILE A 200 -19.62 11.47 -2.07
C ILE A 200 -20.49 11.83 -0.86
N GLY A 201 -20.62 10.93 0.11
CA GLY A 201 -21.41 11.18 1.31
C GLY A 201 -20.91 12.36 2.15
N LYS A 202 -19.58 12.58 2.22
CA LYS A 202 -19.00 13.74 2.91
C LYS A 202 -19.22 15.05 2.16
N ILE A 203 -19.12 15.04 0.81
CA ILE A 203 -19.39 16.21 -0.03
C ILE A 203 -20.84 16.65 0.12
N MET A 204 -21.79 15.72 0.06
CA MET A 204 -23.22 16.01 0.22
C MET A 204 -23.53 16.62 1.59
N LYS A 205 -22.97 16.07 2.68
CA LYS A 205 -23.15 16.63 4.03
C LYS A 205 -22.50 18.00 4.20
N GLY A 206 -21.34 18.24 3.61
CA GLY A 206 -20.68 19.55 3.63
C GLY A 206 -21.44 20.62 2.87
N GLY A 207 -22.09 20.28 1.76
CA GLY A 207 -22.93 21.19 0.97
C GLY A 207 -24.19 21.64 1.73
N THR A 208 -24.85 20.74 2.46
CA THR A 208 -26.02 21.04 3.25
C THR A 208 -25.74 21.97 4.44
N SER A 209 -24.59 21.81 5.10
CA SER A 209 -24.22 22.68 6.23
C SER A 209 -23.91 24.12 5.80
N SER A 210 -23.31 24.32 4.62
CA SER A 210 -23.03 25.63 4.04
C SER A 210 -24.29 26.38 3.64
N GLN A 211 -25.30 25.68 3.11
CA GLN A 211 -26.59 26.28 2.76
C GLN A 211 -27.41 26.68 4.01
N SER A 212 -27.38 25.86 5.06
CA SER A 212 -28.08 26.19 6.33
C SER A 212 -27.47 27.43 6.99
N GLY A 213 -26.17 27.55 7.06
CA GLY A 213 -25.46 28.71 7.60
C GLY A 213 -25.78 30.01 6.83
N ASN A 214 -25.84 29.92 5.49
CA ASN A 214 -26.15 31.07 4.64
C ASN A 214 -27.62 31.51 4.75
N LYS A 215 -28.55 30.58 5.02
CA LYS A 215 -29.96 30.87 5.26
C LYS A 215 -30.18 31.60 6.60
N ILE A 216 -29.54 31.13 7.66
CA ILE A 216 -29.59 31.75 8.99
C ILE A 216 -29.01 33.17 8.95
N TYR A 217 -27.89 33.37 8.26
CA TYR A 217 -27.27 34.70 8.10
C TYR A 217 -28.16 35.66 7.33
N ARG A 218 -28.85 35.21 6.26
CA ARG A 218 -29.81 36.02 5.50
C ARG A 218 -31.08 36.39 6.30
N GLU A 219 -31.57 35.46 7.11
CA GLU A 219 -32.74 35.71 7.97
C GLU A 219 -32.42 36.65 9.14
N GLY A 220 -31.25 36.51 9.76
CA GLY A 220 -30.76 37.42 10.79
C GLY A 220 -30.57 38.85 10.28
N ARG A 221 -30.08 39.03 9.06
CA ARG A 221 -29.90 40.37 8.45
C ARG A 221 -31.22 41.06 8.10
N LYS A 222 -32.25 40.30 7.74
CA LYS A 222 -33.58 40.84 7.50
C LYS A 222 -34.26 41.33 8.78
N LYS A 223 -33.98 40.74 9.94
CA LYS A 223 -34.55 41.15 11.24
C LYS A 223 -33.89 42.41 11.84
N ILE A 224 -32.72 42.81 11.35
CA ILE A 224 -32.01 44.01 11.82
C ILE A 224 -32.37 45.25 10.99
N LEU A 225 -33.00 45.07 9.81
CA LEU A 225 -33.35 46.15 8.87
C LEU A 225 -34.83 46.54 8.94
N HIS A 226 -35.59 46.00 9.87
CA HIS A 226 -36.95 46.39 10.26
C HIS A 226 -36.99 46.69 11.75
#